data_058c85febb40ac278af58c2c785de8cb
#
_entry.id   058c85febb40ac278af58c2c785de8cb
#
_cell.length_a   1.000
_cell.length_b   1.000
_cell.length_c   1.000
_cell.angle_alpha   90.00
_cell.angle_beta   90.00
_cell.angle_gamma   90.00
#
_symmetry.space_group_name_H-M   'P 1'
#
loop_
_entity.id
_entity.type
_entity.pdbx_description
1 polymer ?
#
loop_
_entity_poly.entity_id
_entity_poly.type
_entity_poly.pdbx_seq_one_letter_code
_entity_poly.pdbx_strand_id
1 'polypeptide(L)'
;MLIRRLVIVLLAVLVLVAAGCGGGQPSPEDYADSVVLNRNRVDFVLGRITRAQSPEELLTRMDEASLVIGKAADELADEGAPDEFQPEADNLVKSLRQLSVDIQATADQARIPGYEDLLTGQGLQGLSFDSWDDANKALAGLAGKGVQVSIIQPKSAS
;
A
#
# COMPACT_ATOMS: atom_id res chain seq x y z
N MET A 1 6.08 45.89 -38.06
CA MET A 1 6.28 44.43 -38.28
C MET A 1 6.96 43.70 -37.13
N LEU A 2 7.83 44.34 -36.34
CA LEU A 2 8.56 43.72 -35.23
C LEU A 2 7.67 43.32 -34.04
N ILE A 3 6.70 44.19 -33.66
CA ILE A 3 5.80 43.95 -32.50
C ILE A 3 4.90 42.73 -32.75
N ARG A 4 4.44 42.50 -33.97
CA ARG A 4 3.58 41.35 -34.29
C ARG A 4 4.33 40.01 -34.20
N ARG A 5 5.63 39.99 -34.46
CA ARG A 5 6.49 38.79 -34.33
C ARG A 5 6.81 38.52 -32.85
N LEU A 6 6.99 39.57 -32.05
CA LEU A 6 7.26 39.43 -30.62
C LEU A 6 6.06 38.86 -29.85
N VAL A 7 4.84 39.28 -30.19
CA VAL A 7 3.60 38.77 -29.59
C VAL A 7 3.37 37.29 -29.92
N ILE A 8 3.68 36.86 -31.14
CA ILE A 8 3.54 35.45 -31.55
C ILE A 8 4.55 34.56 -30.82
N VAL A 9 5.80 35.02 -30.61
CA VAL A 9 6.80 34.27 -29.86
C VAL A 9 6.43 34.19 -28.37
N LEU A 10 5.89 35.27 -27.79
CA LEU A 10 5.44 35.27 -26.39
C LEU A 10 4.24 34.33 -26.18
N LEU A 11 3.31 34.27 -27.13
CA LEU A 11 2.15 33.36 -27.07
C LEU A 11 2.58 31.89 -27.23
N ALA A 12 3.57 31.61 -28.07
CA ALA A 12 4.10 30.26 -28.24
C ALA A 12 4.85 29.74 -27.01
N VAL A 13 5.57 30.63 -26.30
CA VAL A 13 6.22 30.28 -25.03
C VAL A 13 5.22 30.06 -23.91
N LEU A 14 4.11 30.83 -23.86
CA LEU A 14 3.06 30.64 -22.86
C LEU A 14 2.31 29.32 -23.02
N VAL A 15 2.14 28.82 -24.24
CA VAL A 15 1.48 27.53 -24.51
C VAL A 15 2.38 26.36 -24.11
N LEU A 16 3.72 26.51 -24.20
CA LEU A 16 4.66 25.47 -23.78
C LEU A 16 4.77 25.33 -22.25
N VAL A 17 4.50 26.38 -21.48
CA VAL A 17 4.52 26.33 -20.00
C VAL A 17 3.21 25.75 -19.45
N ALA A 18 2.09 25.83 -20.18
CA ALA A 18 0.83 25.21 -19.78
C ALA A 18 0.77 23.68 -19.97
N ALA A 19 1.71 23.10 -20.74
CA ALA A 19 1.79 21.65 -20.94
C ALA A 19 2.61 20.92 -19.84
N GLY A 20 3.14 21.65 -18.86
CA GLY A 20 4.01 21.12 -17.80
C GLY A 20 3.36 20.87 -16.44
N CYS A 21 2.05 21.14 -16.29
CA CYS A 21 1.28 20.82 -15.07
C CYS A 21 0.14 19.85 -15.40
N GLY A 22 0.46 18.76 -16.08
CA GLY A 22 -0.45 17.63 -16.24
C GLY A 22 -0.19 16.68 -15.09
N GLY A 23 -1.10 16.58 -14.12
CA GLY A 23 -1.27 15.39 -13.30
C GLY A 23 -1.70 14.26 -14.22
N GLY A 24 -0.79 13.77 -15.06
CA GLY A 24 -0.98 12.58 -15.85
C GLY A 24 -0.92 11.36 -14.96
N GLN A 25 -1.72 10.35 -15.25
CA GLN A 25 -1.58 9.04 -14.62
C GLN A 25 -0.11 8.59 -14.73
N PRO A 26 0.42 7.89 -13.72
CA PRO A 26 1.77 7.34 -13.78
C PRO A 26 1.90 6.39 -14.98
N SER A 27 3.12 6.20 -15.46
CA SER A 27 3.35 5.14 -16.44
C SER A 27 3.09 3.77 -15.81
N PRO A 28 2.75 2.74 -16.60
CA PRO A 28 2.61 1.38 -16.08
C PRO A 28 3.84 0.89 -15.31
N GLU A 29 5.04 1.29 -15.73
CA GLU A 29 6.30 0.94 -15.10
C GLU A 29 6.48 1.64 -13.76
N ASP A 30 6.26 2.97 -13.69
CA ASP A 30 6.35 3.73 -12.44
C ASP A 30 5.34 3.20 -11.40
N TYR A 31 4.10 2.93 -11.83
CA TYR A 31 3.09 2.35 -10.95
C TYR A 31 3.48 0.96 -10.46
N ALA A 32 4.03 0.11 -11.33
CA ALA A 32 4.52 -1.22 -10.96
C ALA A 32 5.61 -1.15 -9.89
N ASP A 33 6.56 -0.22 -10.03
CA ASP A 33 7.63 -0.01 -9.04
C ASP A 33 7.07 0.47 -7.70
N SER A 34 6.07 1.33 -7.72
CA SER A 34 5.38 1.79 -6.52
C SER A 34 4.63 0.66 -5.80
N VAL A 35 3.93 -0.20 -6.55
CA VAL A 35 3.28 -1.40 -6.00
C VAL A 35 4.30 -2.32 -5.33
N VAL A 36 5.41 -2.60 -5.99
CA VAL A 36 6.50 -3.45 -5.44
C VAL A 36 7.08 -2.85 -4.17
N LEU A 37 7.35 -1.54 -4.17
CA LEU A 37 7.89 -0.83 -3.00
C LEU A 37 6.93 -0.93 -1.80
N ASN A 38 5.66 -0.60 -2.00
CA ASN A 38 4.65 -0.62 -0.95
C ASN A 38 4.35 -2.04 -0.45
N ARG A 39 4.28 -3.01 -1.36
CA ARG A 39 4.17 -4.44 -1.00
C ARG A 39 5.34 -4.89 -0.12
N ASN A 40 6.57 -4.50 -0.44
CA ASN A 40 7.74 -4.87 0.36
C ASN A 40 7.73 -4.23 1.75
N ARG A 41 7.23 -2.99 1.88
CA ARG A 41 7.04 -2.33 3.18
C ARG A 41 6.01 -3.08 4.04
N VAL A 42 4.89 -3.47 3.44
CA VAL A 42 3.85 -4.26 4.12
C VAL A 42 4.41 -5.62 4.58
N ASP A 43 5.08 -6.34 3.69
CA ASP A 43 5.72 -7.63 4.00
C ASP A 43 6.73 -7.51 5.16
N PHE A 44 7.52 -6.45 5.16
CA PHE A 44 8.50 -6.18 6.20
C PHE A 44 7.85 -5.97 7.58
N VAL A 45 6.82 -5.14 7.68
CA VAL A 45 6.18 -4.87 8.98
C VAL A 45 5.40 -6.06 9.50
N LEU A 46 4.72 -6.81 8.62
CA LEU A 46 4.07 -8.05 8.98
C LEU A 46 5.08 -9.12 9.46
N GLY A 47 6.23 -9.23 8.78
CA GLY A 47 7.32 -10.10 9.22
C GLY A 47 7.94 -9.68 10.56
N ARG A 48 7.85 -8.41 10.97
CA ARG A 48 8.25 -7.95 12.31
C ARG A 48 7.27 -8.41 13.38
N ILE A 49 5.98 -8.36 13.10
CA ILE A 49 4.95 -8.86 14.01
C ILE A 49 5.24 -10.33 14.37
N THR A 50 5.50 -11.20 13.38
CA THR A 50 5.74 -12.63 13.61
C THR A 50 6.99 -12.94 14.44
N ARG A 51 7.88 -11.97 14.63
CA ARG A 51 9.12 -12.09 15.39
C ARG A 51 9.06 -11.41 16.76
N ALA A 52 7.88 -10.99 17.21
CA ALA A 52 7.71 -10.42 18.54
C ALA A 52 8.01 -11.48 19.61
N GLN A 53 8.76 -11.09 20.64
CA GLN A 53 9.21 -11.98 21.71
C GLN A 53 8.41 -11.80 23.00
N SER A 54 7.54 -10.80 23.05
CA SER A 54 6.65 -10.55 24.19
C SER A 54 5.32 -9.99 23.72
N PRO A 55 4.24 -10.11 24.52
CA PRO A 55 2.95 -9.50 24.21
C PRO A 55 3.02 -7.97 24.01
N GLU A 56 3.80 -7.26 24.82
CA GLU A 56 3.98 -5.81 24.68
C GLU A 56 4.65 -5.45 23.36
N GLU A 57 5.70 -6.18 22.99
CA GLU A 57 6.40 -5.99 21.73
C GLU A 57 5.47 -6.31 20.55
N LEU A 58 4.66 -7.34 20.66
CA LEU A 58 3.67 -7.72 19.68
C LEU A 58 2.67 -6.60 19.43
N LEU A 59 2.08 -6.04 20.48
CA LEU A 59 1.15 -4.91 20.38
C LEU A 59 1.80 -3.69 19.75
N THR A 60 3.01 -3.35 20.15
CA THR A 60 3.76 -2.22 19.56
C THR A 60 3.99 -2.43 18.07
N ARG A 61 4.37 -3.64 17.67
CA ARG A 61 4.59 -3.96 16.25
C ARG A 61 3.32 -4.00 15.43
N MET A 62 2.19 -4.39 16.04
CA MET A 62 0.86 -4.31 15.39
C MET A 62 0.45 -2.86 15.15
N ASP A 63 0.65 -1.95 16.11
CA ASP A 63 0.39 -0.53 15.91
C ASP A 63 1.26 0.05 14.78
N GLU A 64 2.57 -0.24 14.79
CA GLU A 64 3.48 0.19 13.73
C GLU A 64 3.03 -0.37 12.36
N ALA A 65 2.64 -1.64 12.30
CA ALA A 65 2.20 -2.28 11.06
C ALA A 65 0.92 -1.66 10.52
N SER A 66 -0.08 -1.43 11.39
CA SER A 66 -1.31 -0.74 11.02
C SER A 66 -1.01 0.61 10.35
N LEU A 67 -0.17 1.45 10.96
CA LEU A 67 0.20 2.75 10.41
C LEU A 67 0.92 2.63 9.05
N VAL A 68 1.88 1.71 8.93
CA VAL A 68 2.65 1.54 7.69
C VAL A 68 1.79 1.00 6.56
N ILE A 69 0.89 0.05 6.85
CA ILE A 69 -0.03 -0.53 5.86
C ILE A 69 -1.04 0.52 5.39
N GLY A 70 -1.62 1.29 6.33
CA GLY A 70 -2.51 2.38 5.98
C GLY A 70 -1.83 3.42 5.09
N LYS A 71 -0.59 3.82 5.43
CA LYS A 71 0.19 4.74 4.62
C LYS A 71 0.51 4.19 3.22
N ALA A 72 0.85 2.90 3.12
CA ALA A 72 1.09 2.25 1.83
C ALA A 72 -0.16 2.30 0.93
N ALA A 73 -1.34 2.07 1.52
CA ALA A 73 -2.60 2.19 0.80
C ALA A 73 -2.88 3.62 0.32
N ASP A 74 -2.59 4.63 1.15
CA ASP A 74 -2.80 6.03 0.81
C ASP A 74 -1.81 6.49 -0.27
N GLU A 75 -0.54 6.11 -0.19
CA GLU A 75 0.46 6.39 -1.23
C GLU A 75 0.03 5.83 -2.60
N LEU A 76 -0.45 4.58 -2.64
CA LEU A 76 -0.95 3.97 -3.88
C LEU A 76 -2.22 4.65 -4.40
N ALA A 77 -3.10 5.10 -3.51
CA ALA A 77 -4.32 5.82 -3.90
C ALA A 77 -4.02 7.23 -4.43
N ASP A 78 -3.08 7.93 -3.81
CA ASP A 78 -2.68 9.30 -4.19
C ASP A 78 -1.93 9.32 -5.53
N GLU A 79 -1.13 8.28 -5.80
CA GLU A 79 -0.42 8.13 -7.07
C GLU A 79 -1.40 7.83 -8.21
N GLY A 80 -2.47 7.10 -7.92
CA GLY A 80 -3.40 6.59 -8.91
C GLY A 80 -2.82 5.46 -9.73
N ALA A 81 -3.66 4.77 -10.48
CA ALA A 81 -3.23 3.65 -11.33
C ALA A 81 -3.54 3.94 -12.80
N PRO A 82 -2.72 3.42 -13.75
CA PRO A 82 -3.10 3.36 -15.15
C PRO A 82 -4.44 2.64 -15.35
N ASP A 83 -5.23 3.05 -16.35
CA ASP A 83 -6.57 2.50 -16.61
C ASP A 83 -6.59 0.96 -16.69
N GLU A 84 -5.54 0.37 -17.23
CA GLU A 84 -5.42 -1.09 -17.38
C GLU A 84 -5.28 -1.82 -16.03
N PHE A 85 -4.79 -1.15 -14.97
CA PHE A 85 -4.61 -1.71 -13.63
C PHE A 85 -5.68 -1.26 -12.64
N GLN A 86 -6.52 -0.29 -13.01
CA GLN A 86 -7.45 0.38 -12.08
C GLN A 86 -8.28 -0.58 -11.21
N PRO A 87 -8.92 -1.64 -11.73
CA PRO A 87 -9.75 -2.51 -10.90
C PRO A 87 -8.95 -3.25 -9.81
N GLU A 88 -7.76 -3.74 -10.14
CA GLU A 88 -6.89 -4.44 -9.19
C GLU A 88 -6.26 -3.46 -8.20
N ALA A 89 -5.89 -2.26 -8.65
CA ALA A 89 -5.37 -1.19 -7.83
C ALA A 89 -6.39 -0.73 -6.77
N ASP A 90 -7.62 -0.49 -7.16
CA ASP A 90 -8.69 -0.11 -6.24
C ASP A 90 -8.95 -1.21 -5.19
N ASN A 91 -8.93 -2.47 -5.62
CA ASN A 91 -9.06 -3.59 -4.70
C ASN A 91 -7.87 -3.70 -3.74
N LEU A 92 -6.64 -3.50 -4.23
CA LEU A 92 -5.44 -3.51 -3.40
C LEU A 92 -5.49 -2.41 -2.33
N VAL A 93 -5.78 -1.17 -2.72
CA VAL A 93 -5.90 -0.03 -1.80
C VAL A 93 -6.96 -0.29 -0.74
N LYS A 94 -8.15 -0.75 -1.16
CA LYS A 94 -9.25 -1.09 -0.25
C LYS A 94 -8.85 -2.17 0.74
N SER A 95 -8.23 -3.25 0.26
CA SER A 95 -7.84 -4.39 1.10
C SER A 95 -6.71 -4.03 2.06
N LEU A 96 -5.74 -3.22 1.65
CA LEU A 96 -4.68 -2.73 2.54
C LEU A 96 -5.24 -1.80 3.63
N ARG A 97 -6.17 -0.90 3.30
CA ARG A 97 -6.85 -0.08 4.32
C ARG A 97 -7.60 -0.94 5.32
N GLN A 98 -8.34 -1.95 4.85
CA GLN A 98 -9.06 -2.86 5.74
C GLN A 98 -8.08 -3.66 6.60
N LEU A 99 -6.97 -4.16 6.04
CA LEU A 99 -5.94 -4.88 6.79
C LEU A 99 -5.32 -4.01 7.90
N SER A 100 -5.07 -2.74 7.62
CA SER A 100 -4.63 -1.77 8.63
C SER A 100 -5.62 -1.67 9.79
N VAL A 101 -6.92 -1.57 9.48
CA VAL A 101 -7.99 -1.49 10.48
C VAL A 101 -8.12 -2.79 11.28
N ASP A 102 -8.05 -3.94 10.62
CA ASP A 102 -8.19 -5.26 11.25
C ASP A 102 -7.05 -5.52 12.25
N ILE A 103 -5.80 -5.17 11.87
CA ILE A 103 -4.63 -5.28 12.75
C ILE A 103 -4.79 -4.36 13.96
N GLN A 104 -5.19 -3.10 13.74
CA GLN A 104 -5.39 -2.15 14.84
C GLN A 104 -6.50 -2.60 15.78
N ALA A 105 -7.64 -3.04 15.25
CA ALA A 105 -8.75 -3.53 16.06
C ALA A 105 -8.36 -4.74 16.91
N THR A 106 -7.54 -5.65 16.35
CA THR A 106 -7.03 -6.81 17.09
C THR A 106 -6.08 -6.37 18.20
N ALA A 107 -5.18 -5.41 17.94
CA ALA A 107 -4.29 -4.87 18.96
C ALA A 107 -5.07 -4.17 20.08
N ASP A 108 -6.09 -3.39 19.75
CA ASP A 108 -6.93 -2.70 20.72
C ASP A 108 -7.75 -3.68 21.56
N GLN A 109 -8.29 -4.72 20.96
CA GLN A 109 -9.00 -5.77 21.68
C GLN A 109 -8.09 -6.51 22.66
N ALA A 110 -6.86 -6.82 22.26
CA ALA A 110 -5.90 -7.51 23.10
C ALA A 110 -5.41 -6.69 24.31
N ARG A 111 -5.62 -5.37 24.31
CA ARG A 111 -5.35 -4.47 25.45
C ARG A 111 -6.45 -4.49 26.51
N ILE A 112 -7.60 -5.05 26.21
CA ILE A 112 -8.72 -5.16 27.16
C ILE A 112 -8.36 -6.27 28.18
N PRO A 113 -8.42 -6.00 29.51
CA PRO A 113 -8.17 -7.02 30.52
C PRO A 113 -9.03 -8.28 30.32
N GLY A 114 -8.40 -9.45 30.31
CA GLY A 114 -9.05 -10.74 30.05
C GLY A 114 -9.01 -11.21 28.61
N TYR A 115 -8.45 -10.42 27.68
CA TYR A 115 -8.25 -10.78 26.27
C TYR A 115 -6.79 -11.00 25.90
N GLU A 116 -5.86 -10.96 26.89
CA GLU A 116 -4.44 -11.18 26.70
C GLU A 116 -4.12 -12.53 26.04
N ASP A 117 -4.97 -13.53 26.26
CA ASP A 117 -4.84 -14.87 25.68
C ASP A 117 -5.01 -14.89 24.16
N LEU A 118 -5.62 -13.87 23.55
CA LEU A 118 -5.67 -13.73 22.09
C LEU A 118 -4.27 -13.66 21.47
N LEU A 119 -3.29 -13.19 22.22
CA LEU A 119 -1.91 -13.04 21.78
C LEU A 119 -1.02 -14.24 22.14
N THR A 120 -1.44 -15.07 23.12
CA THR A 120 -0.60 -16.15 23.68
C THR A 120 -0.91 -17.53 23.15
N GLY A 121 -2.14 -17.77 22.67
CA GLY A 121 -2.61 -19.13 22.37
C GLY A 121 -2.16 -19.69 21.02
N GLN A 122 -1.95 -18.87 20.00
CA GLN A 122 -1.62 -19.32 18.64
C GLN A 122 -0.59 -18.45 17.94
N GLY A 123 -0.09 -17.40 18.56
CA GLY A 123 0.75 -16.42 17.89
C GLY A 123 0.03 -15.87 16.63
N LEU A 124 0.68 -15.02 15.89
CA LEU A 124 0.15 -14.51 14.61
C LEU A 124 0.03 -15.56 13.50
N GLN A 125 0.53 -16.77 13.71
CA GLN A 125 0.31 -17.90 12.79
C GLN A 125 -1.17 -18.30 12.69
N GLY A 126 -2.01 -17.85 13.64
CA GLY A 126 -3.46 -18.07 13.63
C GLY A 126 -4.30 -16.82 13.29
N LEU A 127 -3.69 -15.64 13.14
CA LEU A 127 -4.42 -14.45 12.71
C LEU A 127 -4.55 -14.49 11.19
N SER A 128 -5.70 -14.96 10.74
CA SER A 128 -6.12 -14.87 9.34
C SER A 128 -7.04 -13.66 9.20
N PHE A 129 -6.67 -12.72 8.37
CA PHE A 129 -7.52 -11.59 8.00
C PHE A 129 -8.00 -11.78 6.57
N ASP A 130 -9.31 -11.77 6.34
CA ASP A 130 -9.88 -11.84 4.98
C ASP A 130 -9.33 -10.73 4.09
N SER A 131 -9.08 -9.56 4.67
CA SER A 131 -8.46 -8.42 4.00
C SER A 131 -7.06 -8.69 3.47
N TRP A 132 -6.31 -9.59 4.11
CA TRP A 132 -5.01 -10.05 3.62
C TRP A 132 -5.14 -10.91 2.36
N ASP A 133 -6.07 -11.86 2.39
CA ASP A 133 -6.34 -12.71 1.23
C ASP A 133 -6.83 -11.88 0.04
N ASP A 134 -7.65 -10.87 0.29
CA ASP A 134 -8.12 -9.95 -0.74
C ASP A 134 -7.00 -9.06 -1.30
N ALA A 135 -6.07 -8.58 -0.46
CA ALA A 135 -4.87 -7.89 -0.93
C ALA A 135 -3.99 -8.79 -1.80
N ASN A 136 -3.82 -10.05 -1.42
CA ASN A 136 -3.06 -11.03 -2.20
C ASN A 136 -3.74 -11.40 -3.52
N LYS A 137 -5.07 -11.46 -3.58
CA LYS A 137 -5.82 -11.61 -4.84
C LYS A 137 -5.60 -10.42 -5.77
N ALA A 138 -5.63 -9.20 -5.23
CA ALA A 138 -5.36 -7.99 -6.02
C ALA A 138 -3.93 -7.97 -6.58
N LEU A 139 -2.93 -8.31 -5.75
CA LEU A 139 -1.53 -8.45 -6.19
C LEU A 139 -1.36 -9.52 -7.26
N ALA A 140 -2.02 -10.68 -7.11
CA ALA A 140 -2.02 -11.73 -8.13
C ALA A 140 -2.68 -11.27 -9.44
N GLY A 141 -3.73 -10.46 -9.36
CA GLY A 141 -4.36 -9.82 -10.52
C GLY A 141 -3.41 -8.88 -11.26
N LEU A 142 -2.69 -8.01 -10.52
CA LEU A 142 -1.66 -7.12 -11.09
C LEU A 142 -0.52 -7.93 -11.72
N ALA A 143 -0.07 -9.00 -11.06
CA ALA A 143 0.95 -9.90 -11.62
C ALA A 143 0.47 -10.55 -12.92
N GLY A 144 -0.79 -10.94 -13.02
CA GLY A 144 -1.41 -11.47 -14.23
C GLY A 144 -1.47 -10.47 -15.38
N LYS A 145 -1.39 -9.17 -15.09
CA LYS A 145 -1.31 -8.06 -16.05
C LYS A 145 0.13 -7.61 -16.35
N GLY A 146 1.13 -8.31 -15.84
CA GLY A 146 2.55 -8.08 -16.14
C GLY A 146 3.33 -7.29 -15.09
N VAL A 147 2.71 -6.85 -14.00
CA VAL A 147 3.42 -6.25 -12.87
C VAL A 147 4.29 -7.32 -12.18
N GLN A 148 5.59 -7.08 -12.06
CA GLN A 148 6.52 -8.03 -11.45
C GLN A 148 6.44 -7.98 -9.91
N VAL A 149 5.31 -8.42 -9.37
CA VAL A 149 5.03 -8.41 -7.93
C VAL A 149 4.64 -9.80 -7.44
N SER A 150 5.09 -10.16 -6.24
CA SER A 150 4.66 -11.37 -5.53
C SER A 150 3.63 -11.04 -4.45
N ILE A 151 2.87 -12.04 -4.03
CA ILE A 151 1.96 -11.89 -2.88
C ILE A 151 2.71 -11.57 -1.59
N ILE A 152 2.01 -11.01 -0.63
CA ILE A 152 2.51 -10.74 0.72
C ILE A 152 2.61 -12.07 1.46
N GLN A 153 3.81 -12.44 1.86
CA GLN A 153 4.08 -13.64 2.65
C GLN A 153 4.88 -13.23 3.88
N PRO A 154 4.27 -13.16 5.07
CA PRO A 154 5.06 -12.96 6.27
C PRO A 154 6.02 -14.16 6.39
N LYS A 155 7.30 -13.87 6.42
CA LYS A 155 8.30 -14.90 6.70
C LYS A 155 8.02 -15.44 8.09
N SER A 156 7.47 -16.66 8.17
CA SER A 156 7.42 -17.42 9.40
C SER A 156 8.82 -17.45 10.01
N ALA A 157 8.92 -17.19 11.31
CA ALA A 157 10.18 -17.40 12.05
C ALA A 157 10.54 -18.89 11.89
N SER A 158 11.61 -19.16 11.17
CA SER A 158 12.25 -20.48 11.06
C SER A 158 13.19 -20.70 12.25
#